data_d955524618e0eb9c72fd90d14b975d24
#
_entry.id   d955524618e0eb9c72fd90d14b975d24
#
_cell.length_a   1.000
_cell.length_b   1.000
_cell.length_c   1.000
_cell.angle_alpha   90.00
_cell.angle_beta   90.00
_cell.angle_gamma   90.00
#
_symmetry.space_group_name_H-M   'P 1'
#
loop_
_entity.id
_entity.type
_entity.pdbx_description
1 polymer ?
#
loop_
_entity_poly.entity_id
_entity_poly.type
_entity_poly.pdbx_seq_one_letter_code
_entity_poly.pdbx_strand_id
1 'polypeptide(L)'
;WIFVTQIESWTPLFLYFIGIVLYYHKGKKGAILLLGGIVTFLATLAITDLTKTYVARIRPNNLATLSSLLRVLKTPTSYSFFSGHASSSFCIVVFLVLCVRKFNLWVYLAFMWPILFAASRIYVGVHYPSDIAVGALVGSFLAVLGYGVSTYLAKKV
;
A
#
# COMPACT_ATOMS: atom_id res chain seq x y z
N TRP A 1 6.01 6.31 -16.64
CA TRP A 1 5.03 6.34 -15.54
C TRP A 1 3.99 5.22 -15.62
N ILE A 2 3.51 4.83 -16.81
CA ILE A 2 2.54 3.72 -16.94
C ILE A 2 3.06 2.44 -16.28
N PHE A 3 4.32 2.06 -16.53
CA PHE A 3 4.96 0.91 -15.91
C PHE A 3 4.96 1.01 -14.36
N VAL A 4 5.32 2.17 -13.80
CA VAL A 4 5.37 2.39 -12.34
C VAL A 4 3.98 2.27 -11.70
N THR A 5 2.91 2.63 -12.40
CA THR A 5 1.54 2.61 -11.88
C THR A 5 0.84 1.24 -11.99
N GLN A 6 1.47 0.24 -12.64
CA GLN A 6 0.94 -1.11 -12.75
C GLN A 6 1.48 -1.97 -11.61
N ILE A 7 0.58 -2.60 -10.82
CA ILE A 7 0.99 -3.41 -9.66
C ILE A 7 1.73 -4.68 -10.08
N GLU A 8 1.39 -5.21 -11.24
CA GLU A 8 2.00 -6.42 -11.82
C GLU A 8 3.50 -6.24 -12.08
N SER A 9 3.92 -5.01 -12.43
CA SER A 9 5.33 -4.69 -12.65
C SER A 9 6.21 -4.86 -11.40
N TRP A 10 5.59 -4.90 -10.22
CA TRP A 10 6.26 -5.01 -8.93
C TRP A 10 6.27 -6.43 -8.36
N THR A 11 5.76 -7.42 -9.12
CA THR A 11 5.76 -8.83 -8.70
C THR A 11 7.12 -9.33 -8.22
N PRO A 12 8.27 -9.06 -8.90
CA PRO A 12 9.58 -9.48 -8.40
C PRO A 12 9.92 -8.88 -7.04
N LEU A 13 9.52 -7.62 -6.80
CA LEU A 13 9.72 -6.95 -5.51
C LEU A 13 8.91 -7.62 -4.40
N PHE A 14 7.66 -8.03 -4.67
CA PHE A 14 6.85 -8.75 -3.68
C PHE A 14 7.41 -10.12 -3.34
N LEU A 15 7.91 -10.85 -4.33
CA LEU A 15 8.59 -12.13 -4.10
C LEU A 15 9.85 -11.94 -3.24
N TYR A 16 10.62 -10.88 -3.50
CA TYR A 16 11.77 -10.51 -2.66
C TYR A 16 11.34 -10.17 -1.23
N PHE A 17 10.23 -9.43 -1.03
CA PHE A 17 9.71 -9.10 0.30
C PHE A 17 9.28 -10.36 1.08
N ILE A 18 8.61 -11.30 0.42
CA ILE A 18 8.27 -12.60 1.01
C ILE A 18 9.55 -13.35 1.41
N GLY A 19 10.51 -13.44 0.50
CA GLY A 19 11.79 -14.12 0.74
C GLY A 19 12.54 -13.55 1.93
N ILE A 20 12.64 -12.23 2.06
CA ILE A 20 13.37 -11.59 3.17
C ILE A 20 12.67 -11.80 4.52
N VAL A 21 11.33 -11.80 4.57
CA VAL A 21 10.59 -12.12 5.79
C VAL A 21 10.84 -13.57 6.21
N LEU A 22 10.78 -14.53 5.28
CA LEU A 22 11.06 -15.94 5.56
C LEU A 22 12.53 -16.20 5.93
N TYR A 23 13.45 -15.43 5.37
CA TYR A 23 14.88 -15.54 5.71
C TYR A 23 15.14 -15.18 7.18
N TYR A 24 14.57 -14.07 7.66
CA TYR A 24 14.77 -13.62 9.04
C TYR A 24 13.83 -14.29 10.06
N HIS A 25 12.66 -14.78 9.63
CA HIS A 25 11.66 -15.42 10.49
C HIS A 25 11.36 -16.83 9.97
N LYS A 26 12.14 -17.81 10.41
CA LYS A 26 12.02 -19.21 9.98
C LYS A 26 10.81 -19.93 10.61
N GLY A 27 10.34 -20.98 9.95
CA GLY A 27 9.32 -21.89 10.47
C GLY A 27 7.95 -21.22 10.67
N LYS A 28 7.24 -21.65 11.70
CA LYS A 28 5.86 -21.22 12.01
C LYS A 28 5.75 -19.71 12.19
N LYS A 29 6.75 -19.05 12.79
CA LYS A 29 6.76 -17.60 13.01
C LYS A 29 6.75 -16.82 11.69
N GLY A 30 7.56 -17.23 10.72
CA GLY A 30 7.57 -16.61 9.39
C GLY A 30 6.23 -16.78 8.68
N ALA A 31 5.64 -17.96 8.74
CA ALA A 31 4.33 -18.25 8.16
C ALA A 31 3.22 -17.38 8.77
N ILE A 32 3.20 -17.23 10.12
CA ILE A 32 2.21 -16.39 10.81
C ILE A 32 2.37 -14.92 10.40
N LEU A 33 3.61 -14.40 10.31
CA LEU A 33 3.85 -13.03 9.89
C LEU A 33 3.41 -12.79 8.44
N LEU A 34 3.68 -13.72 7.52
CA LEU A 34 3.23 -13.60 6.14
C LEU A 34 1.70 -13.64 6.03
N LEU A 35 1.06 -14.60 6.70
CA LEU A 35 -0.39 -14.69 6.72
C LEU A 35 -1.03 -13.43 7.32
N GLY A 36 -0.47 -12.93 8.43
CA GLY A 36 -0.90 -11.68 9.05
C GLY A 36 -0.73 -10.47 8.13
N GLY A 37 0.37 -10.40 7.37
CA GLY A 37 0.59 -9.38 6.34
C GLY A 37 -0.46 -9.44 5.24
N ILE A 38 -0.79 -10.64 4.73
CA ILE A 38 -1.83 -10.84 3.71
C ILE A 38 -3.19 -10.41 4.26
N VAL A 39 -3.57 -10.84 5.45
CA VAL A 39 -4.85 -10.46 6.08
C VAL A 39 -4.94 -8.95 6.26
N THR A 40 -3.85 -8.31 6.73
CA THR A 40 -3.80 -6.86 6.92
C THR A 40 -3.93 -6.11 5.59
N PHE A 41 -3.28 -6.60 4.54
CA PHE A 41 -3.39 -6.06 3.19
C PHE A 41 -4.83 -6.15 2.66
N LEU A 42 -5.47 -7.32 2.76
CA LEU A 42 -6.87 -7.51 2.34
C LEU A 42 -7.83 -6.62 3.13
N ALA A 43 -7.64 -6.50 4.45
CA ALA A 43 -8.41 -5.58 5.28
C ALA A 43 -8.23 -4.12 4.83
N THR A 44 -7.00 -3.72 4.48
CA THR A 44 -6.71 -2.38 3.95
C THR A 44 -7.45 -2.12 2.64
N LEU A 45 -7.51 -3.09 1.73
CA LEU A 45 -8.28 -2.97 0.49
C LEU A 45 -9.78 -2.83 0.76
N ALA A 46 -10.33 -3.66 1.64
CA ALA A 46 -11.74 -3.62 2.00
C ALA A 46 -12.15 -2.26 2.63
N ILE A 47 -11.36 -1.76 3.58
CA ILE A 47 -11.56 -0.44 4.21
C ILE A 47 -11.47 0.67 3.16
N THR A 48 -10.52 0.57 2.22
CA THR A 48 -10.37 1.55 1.14
C THR A 48 -11.62 1.60 0.26
N ASP A 49 -12.14 0.45 -0.16
CA ASP A 49 -13.30 0.38 -1.06
C ASP A 49 -14.59 0.82 -0.37
N LEU A 50 -14.78 0.45 0.90
CA LEU A 50 -15.88 0.96 1.72
C LEU A 50 -15.83 2.47 1.86
N THR A 51 -14.66 3.04 2.16
CA THR A 51 -14.49 4.49 2.30
C THR A 51 -14.73 5.22 0.99
N LYS A 52 -14.29 4.68 -0.15
CA LYS A 52 -14.57 5.27 -1.47
C LYS A 52 -16.05 5.36 -1.76
N THR A 53 -16.80 4.30 -1.47
CA THR A 53 -18.25 4.27 -1.67
C THR A 53 -18.95 5.25 -0.75
N TYR A 54 -18.52 5.37 0.50
CA TYR A 54 -19.11 6.26 1.49
C TYR A 54 -18.83 7.75 1.20
N VAL A 55 -17.57 8.11 0.89
CA VAL A 55 -17.16 9.50 0.66
C VAL A 55 -17.55 9.99 -0.73
N ALA A 56 -17.61 9.10 -1.73
CA ALA A 56 -18.01 9.34 -3.12
C ALA A 56 -17.31 10.55 -3.78
N ARG A 57 -16.03 10.81 -3.45
CA ARG A 57 -15.26 11.94 -3.99
C ARG A 57 -14.97 11.76 -5.47
N ILE A 58 -15.36 12.75 -6.30
CA ILE A 58 -15.09 12.76 -7.74
C ILE A 58 -13.58 12.92 -7.96
N ARG A 59 -13.03 12.18 -8.94
CA ARG A 59 -11.60 12.25 -9.31
C ARG A 59 -11.27 13.55 -10.05
N PRO A 60 -10.01 14.05 -9.96
CA PRO A 60 -9.57 15.25 -10.68
C PRO A 60 -9.82 15.16 -12.20
N ASN A 61 -9.54 14.00 -12.80
CA ASN A 61 -9.72 13.78 -14.24
C ASN A 61 -11.17 13.75 -14.72
N ASN A 62 -12.15 13.62 -13.80
CA ASN A 62 -13.57 13.62 -14.10
C ASN A 62 -14.25 14.98 -13.84
N LEU A 63 -13.48 15.98 -13.34
CA LEU A 63 -13.97 17.35 -13.20
C LEU A 63 -13.70 18.13 -14.47
N ALA A 64 -14.74 18.67 -15.10
CA ALA A 64 -14.64 19.43 -16.35
C ALA A 64 -13.63 20.60 -16.27
N THR A 65 -13.54 21.25 -15.11
CA THR A 65 -12.61 22.37 -14.85
C THR A 65 -11.15 21.96 -14.76
N LEU A 66 -10.86 20.72 -14.38
CA LEU A 66 -9.49 20.22 -14.19
C LEU A 66 -9.05 19.28 -15.33
N SER A 67 -9.98 18.59 -15.97
CA SER A 67 -9.66 17.59 -17.02
C SER A 67 -8.91 18.21 -18.20
N SER A 68 -9.18 19.47 -18.55
CA SER A 68 -8.49 20.20 -19.62
C SER A 68 -7.05 20.59 -19.27
N LEU A 69 -6.72 20.65 -17.98
CA LEU A 69 -5.39 21.01 -17.46
C LEU A 69 -4.52 19.79 -17.13
N LEU A 70 -5.12 18.59 -17.06
CA LEU A 70 -4.46 17.37 -16.66
C LEU A 70 -4.14 16.48 -17.86
N ARG A 71 -2.96 15.88 -17.87
CA ARG A 71 -2.63 14.81 -18.81
C ARG A 71 -3.29 13.50 -18.34
N VAL A 72 -4.53 13.26 -18.77
CA VAL A 72 -5.29 12.07 -18.40
C VAL A 72 -4.72 10.85 -19.15
N LEU A 73 -4.07 9.94 -18.42
CA LEU A 73 -3.51 8.68 -18.94
C LEU A 73 -4.35 7.46 -18.58
N LYS A 74 -5.26 7.58 -17.61
CA LYS A 74 -6.21 6.53 -17.19
C LYS A 74 -7.53 7.18 -16.72
N THR A 75 -8.64 6.50 -16.97
CA THR A 75 -9.99 6.91 -16.56
C THR A 75 -10.63 5.85 -15.65
N PRO A 76 -10.21 5.74 -14.37
CA PRO A 76 -10.83 4.79 -13.45
C PRO A 76 -12.28 5.18 -13.16
N THR A 77 -13.16 4.18 -13.05
CA THR A 77 -14.60 4.38 -12.78
C THR A 77 -14.92 4.54 -11.28
N SER A 78 -14.01 4.12 -10.39
CA SER A 78 -14.20 4.20 -8.93
C SER A 78 -13.93 5.62 -8.38
N TYR A 79 -14.43 5.92 -7.17
CA TYR A 79 -14.20 7.18 -6.45
C TYR A 79 -12.73 7.42 -6.08
N SER A 80 -12.39 8.70 -5.76
CA SER A 80 -11.02 9.15 -5.52
C SER A 80 -10.53 8.85 -4.10
N PHE A 81 -11.33 9.14 -3.06
CA PHE A 81 -10.88 9.19 -1.68
C PHE A 81 -11.08 7.87 -0.93
N PHE A 82 -10.07 7.42 -0.25
CA PHE A 82 -8.65 7.75 -0.36
C PHE A 82 -7.96 6.85 -1.39
N SER A 83 -6.69 7.14 -1.70
CA SER A 83 -5.94 6.38 -2.71
C SER A 83 -5.65 4.94 -2.27
N GLY A 84 -6.22 3.96 -2.97
CA GLY A 84 -5.94 2.54 -2.74
C GLY A 84 -4.48 2.15 -3.05
N HIS A 85 -3.85 2.79 -4.04
CA HIS A 85 -2.44 2.58 -4.35
C HIS A 85 -1.54 3.04 -3.20
N ALA A 86 -1.85 4.19 -2.59
CA ALA A 86 -1.11 4.67 -1.44
C ALA A 86 -1.34 3.79 -0.20
N SER A 87 -2.62 3.51 0.16
CA SER A 87 -2.91 2.72 1.36
C SER A 87 -2.32 1.31 1.30
N SER A 88 -2.48 0.62 0.17
CA SER A 88 -1.98 -0.75 0.01
C SER A 88 -0.45 -0.82 -0.02
N SER A 89 0.22 0.07 -0.74
CA SER A 89 1.69 0.05 -0.83
C SER A 89 2.36 0.44 0.48
N PHE A 90 1.86 1.47 1.18
CA PHE A 90 2.37 1.82 2.51
C PHE A 90 2.07 0.74 3.54
N CYS A 91 0.90 0.07 3.48
CA CYS A 91 0.60 -1.08 4.32
C CYS A 91 1.64 -2.19 4.16
N ILE A 92 1.93 -2.60 2.92
CA ILE A 92 2.92 -3.64 2.63
C ILE A 92 4.31 -3.25 3.17
N VAL A 93 4.79 -2.04 2.87
CA VAL A 93 6.16 -1.66 3.23
C VAL A 93 6.31 -1.41 4.73
N VAL A 94 5.34 -0.78 5.39
CA VAL A 94 5.40 -0.59 6.85
C VAL A 94 5.39 -1.94 7.56
N PHE A 95 4.54 -2.88 7.15
CA PHE A 95 4.52 -4.22 7.72
C PHE A 95 5.87 -4.94 7.52
N LEU A 96 6.44 -4.90 6.30
CA LEU A 96 7.77 -5.44 5.98
C LEU A 96 8.85 -4.82 6.88
N VAL A 97 8.90 -3.50 6.97
CA VAL A 97 9.88 -2.78 7.79
C VAL A 97 9.78 -3.21 9.25
N LEU A 98 8.58 -3.33 9.80
CA LEU A 98 8.38 -3.80 11.17
C LEU A 98 8.87 -5.24 11.37
N CYS A 99 8.75 -6.11 10.37
CA CYS A 99 9.29 -7.47 10.42
C CYS A 99 10.82 -7.50 10.40
N VAL A 100 11.48 -6.64 9.61
CA VAL A 100 12.90 -6.80 9.25
C VAL A 100 13.83 -5.79 9.91
N ARG A 101 13.38 -4.61 10.34
CA ARG A 101 14.21 -3.49 10.85
C ARG A 101 15.16 -3.83 11.99
N LYS A 102 14.86 -4.85 12.79
CA LYS A 102 15.74 -5.31 13.88
C LYS A 102 16.97 -6.10 13.38
N PHE A 103 16.91 -6.59 12.16
CA PHE A 103 17.95 -7.42 11.55
C PHE A 103 18.75 -6.65 10.48
N ASN A 104 18.03 -5.75 9.74
CA ASN A 104 18.63 -5.04 8.62
C ASN A 104 17.96 -3.68 8.44
N LEU A 105 18.72 -2.60 8.63
CA LEU A 105 18.23 -1.23 8.46
C LEU A 105 18.06 -0.81 7.00
N TRP A 106 18.71 -1.47 6.05
CA TRP A 106 18.53 -1.20 4.62
C TRP A 106 17.09 -1.45 4.15
N VAL A 107 16.28 -2.18 4.94
CA VAL A 107 14.84 -2.39 4.67
C VAL A 107 14.07 -1.06 4.54
N TYR A 108 14.56 0.04 5.12
CA TYR A 108 13.93 1.35 4.97
C TYR A 108 13.99 1.89 3.53
N LEU A 109 14.93 1.41 2.70
CA LEU A 109 14.95 1.73 1.26
C LEU A 109 13.70 1.23 0.53
N ALA A 110 12.99 0.24 1.08
CA ALA A 110 11.71 -0.23 0.53
C ALA A 110 10.67 0.89 0.43
N PHE A 111 10.77 1.97 1.24
CA PHE A 111 9.87 3.13 1.15
C PHE A 111 9.98 3.89 -0.18
N MET A 112 11.07 3.75 -0.91
CA MET A 112 11.18 4.34 -2.26
C MET A 112 10.06 3.86 -3.18
N TRP A 113 9.67 2.58 -3.07
CA TRP A 113 8.59 2.03 -3.89
C TRP A 113 7.23 2.69 -3.64
N PRO A 114 6.64 2.71 -2.42
CA PRO A 114 5.34 3.33 -2.21
C PRO A 114 5.35 4.84 -2.47
N ILE A 115 6.46 5.54 -2.26
CA ILE A 115 6.59 6.96 -2.59
C ILE A 115 6.46 7.17 -4.11
N LEU A 116 7.23 6.44 -4.92
CA LEU A 116 7.18 6.52 -6.38
C LEU A 116 5.81 6.05 -6.93
N PHE A 117 5.28 4.96 -6.36
CA PHE A 117 4.01 4.39 -6.75
C PHE A 117 2.84 5.35 -6.45
N ALA A 118 2.83 5.97 -5.27
CA ALA A 118 1.83 6.97 -4.90
C ALA A 118 1.97 8.27 -5.70
N ALA A 119 3.20 8.78 -5.90
CA ALA A 119 3.46 9.95 -6.71
C ALA A 119 3.00 9.78 -8.17
N SER A 120 3.12 8.57 -8.71
CA SER A 120 2.62 8.25 -10.06
C SER A 120 1.12 8.53 -10.23
N ARG A 121 0.33 8.44 -9.14
CA ARG A 121 -1.13 8.66 -9.17
C ARG A 121 -1.50 10.14 -9.28
N ILE A 122 -0.66 11.02 -8.74
CA ILE A 122 -0.78 12.48 -8.93
C ILE A 122 -0.41 12.81 -10.37
N TYR A 123 0.73 12.28 -10.85
CA TYR A 123 1.20 12.52 -12.23
C TYR A 123 0.17 12.09 -13.29
N VAL A 124 -0.52 10.97 -13.08
CA VAL A 124 -1.57 10.46 -13.99
C VAL A 124 -2.88 11.25 -13.83
N GLY A 125 -2.98 12.18 -12.86
CA GLY A 125 -4.15 13.03 -12.68
C GLY A 125 -5.39 12.36 -12.09
N VAL A 126 -5.25 11.20 -11.42
CA VAL A 126 -6.38 10.40 -10.94
C VAL A 126 -6.67 10.54 -9.44
N HIS A 127 -5.76 11.16 -8.67
CA HIS A 127 -5.91 11.41 -7.24
C HIS A 127 -5.44 12.80 -6.84
N TYR A 128 -6.05 13.35 -5.81
CA TYR A 128 -5.58 14.55 -5.14
C TYR A 128 -4.40 14.22 -4.18
N PRO A 129 -3.49 15.17 -3.90
CA PRO A 129 -2.44 14.97 -2.89
C PRO A 129 -2.98 14.52 -1.53
N SER A 130 -4.14 15.03 -1.11
CA SER A 130 -4.82 14.64 0.13
C SER A 130 -5.27 13.16 0.12
N ASP A 131 -5.70 12.62 -1.03
CA ASP A 131 -6.06 11.20 -1.14
C ASP A 131 -4.85 10.29 -0.90
N ILE A 132 -3.68 10.74 -1.37
CA ILE A 132 -2.40 10.03 -1.19
C ILE A 132 -1.97 10.08 0.27
N ALA A 133 -1.96 11.27 0.87
CA ALA A 133 -1.54 11.46 2.25
C ALA A 133 -2.39 10.64 3.23
N VAL A 134 -3.73 10.73 3.11
CA VAL A 134 -4.64 9.96 3.96
C VAL A 134 -4.50 8.46 3.69
N GLY A 135 -4.40 8.03 2.42
CA GLY A 135 -4.17 6.63 2.08
C GLY A 135 -2.89 6.08 2.72
N ALA A 136 -1.78 6.81 2.64
CA ALA A 136 -0.50 6.43 3.24
C ALA A 136 -0.61 6.31 4.78
N LEU A 137 -1.28 7.26 5.44
CA LEU A 137 -1.49 7.23 6.90
C LEU A 137 -2.35 6.03 7.32
N VAL A 138 -3.49 5.79 6.65
CA VAL A 138 -4.39 4.68 6.95
C VAL A 138 -3.68 3.34 6.72
N GLY A 139 -3.00 3.17 5.58
CA GLY A 139 -2.26 1.95 5.29
C GLY A 139 -1.15 1.67 6.30
N SER A 140 -0.41 2.70 6.70
CA SER A 140 0.64 2.59 7.73
C SER A 140 0.07 2.23 9.10
N PHE A 141 -1.03 2.84 9.50
CA PHE A 141 -1.72 2.55 10.77
C PHE A 141 -2.21 1.10 10.83
N LEU A 142 -2.88 0.63 9.78
CA LEU A 142 -3.34 -0.75 9.70
C LEU A 142 -2.19 -1.75 9.70
N ALA A 143 -1.05 -1.43 9.07
CA ALA A 143 0.14 -2.27 9.10
C ALA A 143 0.71 -2.40 10.53
N VAL A 144 0.74 -1.31 11.31
CA VAL A 144 1.20 -1.35 12.71
C VAL A 144 0.29 -2.25 13.55
N LEU A 145 -1.03 -2.11 13.41
CA LEU A 145 -2.00 -2.94 14.12
C LEU A 145 -1.86 -4.42 13.73
N GLY A 146 -1.86 -4.71 12.41
CA GLY A 146 -1.74 -6.06 11.90
C GLY A 146 -0.44 -6.75 12.30
N TYR A 147 0.69 -6.02 12.27
CA TYR A 147 1.97 -6.53 12.78
C TYR A 147 1.92 -6.82 14.29
N GLY A 148 1.29 -5.95 15.09
CA GLY A 148 1.09 -6.17 16.52
C GLY A 148 0.32 -7.47 16.81
N VAL A 149 -0.81 -7.68 16.11
CA VAL A 149 -1.59 -8.92 16.24
C VAL A 149 -0.79 -10.14 15.79
N SER A 150 -0.11 -10.05 14.63
CA SER A 150 0.67 -11.16 14.07
C SER A 150 1.83 -11.57 14.99
N THR A 151 2.52 -10.60 15.59
CA THR A 151 3.62 -10.88 16.53
C THR A 151 3.11 -11.45 17.85
N TYR A 152 1.94 -11.03 18.33
CA TYR A 152 1.30 -11.61 19.51
C TYR A 152 0.95 -13.08 19.28
N LEU A 153 0.37 -13.41 18.11
CA LEU A 153 0.06 -14.79 17.74
C LEU A 153 1.32 -15.63 17.56
N ALA A 154 2.36 -15.07 16.95
CA ALA A 154 3.64 -15.76 16.73
C ALA A 154 4.44 -16.05 18.03
N LYS A 155 4.12 -15.39 19.14
CA LYS A 155 4.72 -15.69 20.48
C LYS A 155 4.07 -16.88 21.18
N LYS A 156 2.86 -17.28 20.75
CA LYS A 156 2.13 -18.41 21.35
C LYS A 156 2.45 -19.76 20.73
N VAL A 157 3.24 -19.76 19.66
CA VAL A 157 3.63 -20.93 18.86
C VAL A 157 5.14 -21.12 18.85
#